data_99a60b7bbc5e9423a5266b3eaa30f801
#
_entry.id   99a60b7bbc5e9423a5266b3eaa30f801
#
_cell.length_a   1.000
_cell.length_b   1.000
_cell.length_c   1.000
_cell.angle_alpha   90.00
_cell.angle_beta   90.00
_cell.angle_gamma   90.00
#
_symmetry.space_group_name_H-M   'P 1'
#
loop_
_entity.id
_entity.type
_entity.pdbx_description
1 polymer ?
#
loop_
_entity_poly.entity_id
_entity_poly.type
_entity_poly.pdbx_seq_one_letter_code
_entity_poly.pdbx_strand_id
1 'polypeptide(L)'
;MNIDKTLLDNLSFQAKASPRLRMNLDLRDSAEDQSQRMLNALEPGTVLPIHRHRKTSETVAILRGRAVQYLYDDNGCETDSVLLEAGGEVPAMQVEMGQWHRLEALESGTVIVEFKNGAYEPIGPEDIL
;
A
#
# COMPACT_ATOMS: atom_id res chain seq x y z
N MET A 1 14.25 -16.23 -1.12
CA MET A 1 12.98 -16.11 -1.89
C MET A 1 13.12 -15.00 -2.91
N ASN A 2 12.83 -15.29 -4.16
CA ASN A 2 12.80 -14.25 -5.19
C ASN A 2 11.42 -13.63 -5.26
N ILE A 3 11.37 -12.30 -5.31
CA ILE A 3 10.14 -11.57 -5.63
C ILE A 3 10.14 -11.40 -7.14
N ASP A 4 9.68 -12.43 -7.84
CA ASP A 4 9.75 -12.54 -9.28
C ASP A 4 8.35 -12.50 -9.92
N LYS A 5 8.30 -12.59 -11.24
CA LYS A 5 7.05 -12.53 -11.98
C LYS A 5 6.06 -13.62 -11.53
N THR A 6 6.54 -14.82 -11.25
CA THR A 6 5.68 -15.92 -10.79
C THR A 6 5.03 -15.60 -9.45
N LEU A 7 5.80 -15.08 -8.51
CA LEU A 7 5.26 -14.67 -7.20
C LEU A 7 4.21 -13.57 -7.36
N LEU A 8 4.50 -12.55 -8.17
CA LEU A 8 3.58 -11.44 -8.40
C LEU A 8 2.30 -11.92 -9.12
N ASP A 9 2.41 -12.81 -10.10
CA ASP A 9 1.27 -13.37 -10.80
C ASP A 9 0.37 -14.17 -9.84
N ASN A 10 0.96 -14.99 -8.98
CA ASN A 10 0.21 -15.76 -7.98
C ASN A 10 -0.52 -14.86 -6.98
N LEU A 11 0.15 -13.82 -6.51
CA LEU A 11 -0.45 -12.89 -5.56
C LEU A 11 -1.62 -12.12 -6.20
N SER A 12 -1.45 -11.68 -7.45
CA SER A 12 -2.51 -11.00 -8.20
C SER A 12 -3.68 -11.93 -8.49
N PHE A 13 -3.42 -13.21 -8.81
CA PHE A 13 -4.47 -14.20 -8.97
C PHE A 13 -5.32 -14.33 -7.71
N GLN A 14 -4.68 -14.41 -6.54
CA GLN A 14 -5.37 -14.48 -5.26
C GLN A 14 -6.16 -13.19 -4.96
N ALA A 15 -5.61 -12.02 -5.31
CA ALA A 15 -6.31 -10.75 -5.13
C ALA A 15 -7.60 -10.70 -5.96
N LYS A 16 -7.57 -11.16 -7.21
CA LYS A 16 -8.75 -11.22 -8.07
C LYS A 16 -9.84 -12.12 -7.51
N ALA A 17 -9.45 -13.23 -6.88
CA ALA A 17 -10.38 -14.20 -6.31
C ALA A 17 -10.89 -13.78 -4.93
N SER A 18 -10.27 -12.78 -4.30
CA SER A 18 -10.66 -12.29 -2.97
C SER A 18 -11.88 -11.38 -3.07
N PRO A 19 -12.87 -11.52 -2.15
CA PRO A 19 -13.98 -10.55 -2.07
C PRO A 19 -13.52 -9.12 -1.84
N ARG A 20 -12.32 -8.93 -1.25
CA ARG A 20 -11.74 -7.63 -0.96
C ARG A 20 -10.91 -7.09 -2.12
N LEU A 21 -10.74 -7.86 -3.20
CA LEU A 21 -9.95 -7.52 -4.39
C LEU A 21 -8.51 -7.14 -4.05
N ARG A 22 -7.97 -7.74 -2.99
CA ARG A 22 -6.59 -7.54 -2.56
C ARG A 22 -6.05 -8.77 -1.85
N MET A 23 -4.73 -8.92 -1.90
CA MET A 23 -4.02 -9.98 -1.19
C MET A 23 -2.65 -9.47 -0.80
N ASN A 24 -2.29 -9.66 0.46
CA ASN A 24 -0.98 -9.26 0.94
C ASN A 24 -0.09 -10.48 1.21
N LEU A 25 1.21 -10.24 1.19
CA LEU A 25 2.23 -11.19 1.62
C LEU A 25 3.14 -10.47 2.60
N ASP A 26 3.08 -10.88 3.85
CA ASP A 26 3.90 -10.34 4.93
C ASP A 26 5.31 -10.90 4.81
N LEU A 27 6.31 -10.00 4.70
CA LEU A 27 7.71 -10.37 4.58
C LEU A 27 8.46 -10.30 5.91
N ARG A 28 7.77 -9.96 7.00
CA ARG A 28 8.41 -9.91 8.32
C ARG A 28 8.90 -11.29 8.73
N ASP A 29 10.00 -11.32 9.47
CA ASP A 29 10.56 -12.57 10.00
C ASP A 29 9.74 -13.11 11.17
N SER A 30 9.04 -12.24 11.91
CA SER A 30 8.16 -12.60 13.02
C SER A 30 7.12 -11.51 13.25
N ALA A 31 6.14 -11.80 14.10
CA ALA A 31 5.11 -10.82 14.48
C ALA A 31 5.69 -9.61 15.24
N GLU A 32 6.82 -9.80 15.89
CA GLU A 32 7.51 -8.75 16.65
C GLU A 32 8.56 -7.99 15.84
N ASP A 33 8.72 -8.31 14.56
CA ASP A 33 9.70 -7.68 13.69
C ASP A 33 9.45 -6.16 13.62
N GLN A 34 10.50 -5.40 13.94
CA GLN A 34 10.45 -3.93 13.94
C GLN A 34 10.56 -3.32 12.54
N SER A 35 10.79 -4.14 11.54
CA SER A 35 10.87 -3.71 10.15
C SER A 35 9.69 -4.28 9.36
N GLN A 36 8.62 -3.52 9.24
CA GLN A 36 7.45 -3.95 8.48
C GLN A 36 7.74 -3.90 6.99
N ARG A 37 7.51 -5.02 6.32
CA ARG A 37 7.71 -5.18 4.88
C ARG A 37 6.57 -6.03 4.35
N MET A 38 5.81 -5.51 3.41
CA MET A 38 4.62 -6.21 2.91
C MET A 38 4.43 -5.99 1.42
N LEU A 39 4.25 -7.08 0.68
CA LEU A 39 3.73 -7.00 -0.68
C LEU A 39 2.21 -6.92 -0.61
N ASN A 40 1.62 -6.12 -1.49
CA ASN A 40 0.18 -5.98 -1.55
C ASN A 40 -0.27 -5.94 -3.00
N ALA A 41 -0.98 -6.98 -3.44
CA ALA A 41 -1.59 -7.01 -4.74
C ALA A 41 -2.99 -6.39 -4.64
N LEU A 42 -3.25 -5.40 -5.48
CA LEU A 42 -4.47 -4.61 -5.45
C LEU A 42 -5.11 -4.61 -6.83
N GLU A 43 -6.38 -5.01 -6.90
CA GLU A 43 -7.17 -4.90 -8.13
C GLU A 43 -7.97 -3.60 -8.14
N PRO A 44 -8.30 -3.06 -9.32
CA PRO A 44 -9.24 -1.95 -9.40
C PRO A 44 -10.56 -2.30 -8.71
N GLY A 45 -11.11 -1.34 -7.97
CA GLY A 45 -12.30 -1.57 -7.15
C GLY A 45 -12.02 -1.91 -5.70
N THR A 46 -10.75 -2.13 -5.32
CA THR A 46 -10.37 -2.29 -3.92
C THR A 46 -10.75 -1.03 -3.15
N VAL A 47 -11.52 -1.21 -2.06
CA VAL A 47 -11.91 -0.10 -1.19
C VAL A 47 -10.98 -0.04 0.00
N LEU A 48 -10.22 1.04 0.10
CA LEU A 48 -9.32 1.32 1.22
C LEU A 48 -9.77 2.60 1.91
N PRO A 49 -9.77 2.64 3.25
CA PRO A 49 -10.14 3.86 3.96
C PRO A 49 -9.08 4.94 3.84
N ILE A 50 -9.48 6.19 4.00
CA ILE A 50 -8.55 7.28 4.25
C ILE A 50 -8.02 7.08 5.66
N HIS A 51 -6.70 6.98 5.82
CA HIS A 51 -6.08 6.66 7.10
C HIS A 51 -4.73 7.36 7.25
N ARG A 52 -4.19 7.30 8.44
CA ARG A 52 -2.84 7.83 8.74
C ARG A 52 -2.10 6.90 9.69
N HIS A 53 -0.77 7.04 9.69
CA HIS A 53 0.11 6.42 10.69
C HIS A 53 0.77 7.55 11.48
N ARG A 54 0.39 7.71 12.76
CA ARG A 54 0.88 8.84 13.56
C ARG A 54 2.31 8.71 14.04
N LYS A 55 2.80 7.46 14.15
CA LYS A 55 4.09 7.18 14.77
C LYS A 55 5.21 6.93 13.78
N THR A 56 4.89 6.76 12.51
CA THR A 56 5.88 6.39 11.50
C THR A 56 5.48 6.91 10.13
N SER A 57 6.49 7.19 9.31
CA SER A 57 6.29 7.36 7.87
C SER A 57 6.16 5.99 7.21
N GLU A 58 5.69 5.99 5.97
CA GLU A 58 5.55 4.79 5.15
C GLU A 58 6.23 5.03 3.81
N THR A 59 7.04 4.08 3.39
CA THR A 59 7.59 4.08 2.04
C THR A 59 6.81 3.08 1.21
N VAL A 60 6.29 3.51 0.07
CA VAL A 60 5.58 2.64 -0.87
C VAL A 60 6.29 2.68 -2.21
N ALA A 61 6.56 1.49 -2.77
CA ALA A 61 7.13 1.36 -4.11
C ALA A 61 6.22 0.45 -4.94
N ILE A 62 6.05 0.78 -6.21
CA ILE A 62 5.22 0.00 -7.10
C ILE A 62 6.10 -0.92 -7.93
N LEU A 63 5.85 -2.23 -7.83
CA LEU A 63 6.61 -3.25 -8.54
C LEU A 63 6.00 -3.56 -9.90
N ARG A 64 4.67 -3.42 -10.03
CA ARG A 64 3.94 -3.71 -11.27
C ARG A 64 2.64 -2.91 -11.29
N GLY A 65 2.27 -2.42 -12.47
CA GLY A 65 1.00 -1.70 -12.66
C GLY A 65 1.08 -0.21 -12.34
N ARG A 66 -0.08 0.36 -12.02
CA ARG A 66 -0.23 1.79 -11.72
C ARG A 66 -1.23 2.00 -10.59
N ALA A 67 -0.95 2.97 -9.75
CA ALA A 67 -1.83 3.33 -8.64
C ALA A 67 -1.74 4.84 -8.39
N VAL A 68 -2.78 5.42 -7.81
CA VAL A 68 -2.75 6.81 -7.35
C VAL A 68 -2.74 6.83 -5.84
N GLN A 69 -1.79 7.56 -5.27
CA GLN A 69 -1.76 7.87 -3.85
C GLN A 69 -2.39 9.23 -3.65
N TYR A 70 -3.54 9.25 -2.98
CA TYR A 70 -4.23 10.49 -2.63
C TYR A 70 -3.82 10.94 -1.24
N LEU A 71 -3.57 12.24 -1.09
CA LEU A 71 -3.24 12.87 0.19
C LEU A 71 -4.38 13.80 0.60
N TYR A 72 -4.67 13.85 1.91
CA TYR A 72 -5.81 14.60 2.45
C TYR A 72 -5.36 15.45 3.63
N ASP A 73 -6.12 16.52 3.90
CA ASP A 73 -5.97 17.30 5.11
C ASP A 73 -6.77 16.69 6.27
N ASP A 74 -6.73 17.33 7.44
CA ASP A 74 -7.42 16.85 8.64
C ASP A 74 -8.96 16.86 8.52
N ASN A 75 -9.49 17.56 7.53
CA ASN A 75 -10.91 17.62 7.25
C ASN A 75 -11.37 16.60 6.20
N GLY A 76 -10.44 15.78 5.70
CA GLY A 76 -10.73 14.79 4.66
C GLY A 76 -10.81 15.39 3.25
N CYS A 77 -10.32 16.62 3.07
CA CYS A 77 -10.25 17.23 1.74
C CYS A 77 -8.95 16.83 1.06
N GLU A 78 -9.04 16.39 -0.19
CA GLU A 78 -7.88 16.01 -0.99
C GLU A 78 -7.00 17.25 -1.23
N THR A 79 -5.71 17.12 -0.91
CA THR A 79 -4.73 18.19 -1.09
C THR A 79 -3.76 17.90 -2.24
N ASP A 80 -3.54 16.64 -2.57
CA ASP A 80 -2.62 16.24 -3.63
C ASP A 80 -2.91 14.81 -4.06
N SER A 81 -2.40 14.45 -5.24
CA SER A 81 -2.43 13.08 -5.73
C SER A 81 -1.16 12.79 -6.51
N VAL A 82 -0.63 11.57 -6.36
CA VAL A 82 0.61 11.15 -7.00
C VAL A 82 0.36 9.86 -7.77
N LEU A 83 0.62 9.87 -9.07
CA LEU A 83 0.57 8.66 -9.88
C LEU A 83 1.86 7.87 -9.65
N LEU A 84 1.72 6.66 -9.11
CA LEU A 84 2.80 5.69 -8.99
C LEU A 84 2.73 4.72 -10.16
N GLU A 85 3.83 4.56 -10.86
CA GLU A 85 3.87 3.72 -12.06
C GLU A 85 5.17 2.93 -12.12
N ALA A 86 5.04 1.60 -12.26
CA ALA A 86 6.21 0.74 -12.42
C ALA A 86 6.95 1.08 -13.71
N GLY A 87 8.25 1.38 -13.56
CA GLY A 87 9.07 1.84 -14.70
C GLY A 87 8.75 3.25 -15.17
N GLY A 88 7.87 3.98 -14.49
CA GLY A 88 7.48 5.34 -14.84
C GLY A 88 8.29 6.41 -14.13
N GLU A 89 7.76 7.64 -14.16
CA GLU A 89 8.46 8.80 -13.59
C GLU A 89 8.53 8.74 -12.06
N VAL A 90 7.46 8.25 -11.39
CA VAL A 90 7.40 8.13 -9.94
C VAL A 90 7.13 6.67 -9.56
N PRO A 91 8.16 5.85 -9.39
CA PRO A 91 7.98 4.45 -8.99
C PRO A 91 7.76 4.25 -7.50
N ALA A 92 8.04 5.25 -6.68
CA ALA A 92 7.95 5.13 -5.22
C ALA A 92 7.73 6.50 -4.59
N MET A 93 7.18 6.50 -3.37
CA MET A 93 7.06 7.73 -2.59
C MET A 93 7.10 7.43 -1.11
N GLN A 94 7.38 8.47 -0.33
CA GLN A 94 7.28 8.42 1.12
C GLN A 94 6.06 9.20 1.57
N VAL A 95 5.20 8.55 2.34
CA VAL A 95 4.07 9.19 3.01
C VAL A 95 4.54 9.60 4.40
N GLU A 96 4.49 10.89 4.68
CA GLU A 96 5.00 11.43 5.93
C GLU A 96 4.20 10.96 7.13
N MET A 97 4.84 10.97 8.29
CA MET A 97 4.19 10.66 9.57
C MET A 97 2.97 11.57 9.77
N GLY A 98 1.83 10.98 10.09
CA GLY A 98 0.59 11.71 10.34
C GLY A 98 -0.19 12.15 9.10
N GLN A 99 0.32 11.91 7.91
CA GLN A 99 -0.33 12.29 6.66
C GLN A 99 -1.51 11.38 6.36
N TRP A 100 -2.70 11.94 6.22
CA TRP A 100 -3.88 11.23 5.77
C TRP A 100 -3.72 10.85 4.29
N HIS A 101 -3.98 9.57 3.95
CA HIS A 101 -3.77 9.09 2.59
C HIS A 101 -4.65 7.88 2.26
N ARG A 102 -4.77 7.61 0.97
CA ARG A 102 -5.47 6.45 0.43
C ARG A 102 -4.89 6.10 -0.94
N LEU A 103 -4.67 4.81 -1.17
CA LEU A 103 -4.17 4.32 -2.45
C LEU A 103 -5.30 3.69 -3.26
N GLU A 104 -5.28 3.89 -4.58
CA GLU A 104 -6.22 3.30 -5.50
C GLU A 104 -5.49 2.69 -6.69
N ALA A 105 -5.69 1.38 -6.93
CA ALA A 105 -5.12 0.70 -8.09
C ALA A 105 -5.88 1.11 -9.35
N LEU A 106 -5.14 1.41 -10.42
CA LEU A 106 -5.71 1.84 -11.70
C LEU A 106 -5.80 0.72 -12.73
N GLU A 107 -5.01 -0.34 -12.57
CA GLU A 107 -5.04 -1.45 -13.51
C GLU A 107 -4.90 -2.80 -12.81
N SER A 108 -5.39 -3.84 -13.48
CA SER A 108 -5.28 -5.21 -12.97
C SER A 108 -3.83 -5.65 -12.88
N GLY A 109 -3.51 -6.42 -11.85
CA GLY A 109 -2.16 -6.91 -11.62
C GLY A 109 -1.24 -5.93 -10.92
N THR A 110 -1.76 -4.84 -10.38
CA THR A 110 -0.98 -3.87 -9.62
C THR A 110 -0.46 -4.50 -8.33
N VAL A 111 0.84 -4.37 -8.08
CA VAL A 111 1.49 -4.85 -6.86
C VAL A 111 2.42 -3.77 -6.33
N ILE A 112 2.24 -3.44 -5.06
CA ILE A 112 3.10 -2.52 -4.32
C ILE A 112 3.86 -3.27 -3.24
N VAL A 113 4.95 -2.67 -2.77
CA VAL A 113 5.63 -3.06 -1.54
C VAL A 113 5.63 -1.87 -0.59
N GLU A 114 5.26 -2.13 0.66
CA GLU A 114 5.19 -1.13 1.71
C GLU A 114 6.20 -1.42 2.80
N PHE A 115 6.84 -0.35 3.28
CA PHE A 115 7.83 -0.42 4.36
C PHE A 115 7.45 0.56 5.46
N LYS A 116 7.41 0.09 6.71
CA LYS A 116 7.20 0.95 7.88
C LYS A 116 8.12 0.50 9.01
N ASN A 117 8.60 1.47 9.77
CA ASN A 117 9.40 1.20 10.96
C ASN A 117 8.50 0.84 12.15
N GLY A 118 8.98 -0.01 13.03
CA GLY A 118 8.27 -0.42 14.24
C GLY A 118 7.44 -1.68 14.05
N ALA A 119 7.06 -2.32 15.17
CA ALA A 119 6.21 -3.49 15.13
C ALA A 119 4.80 -3.11 14.64
N TYR A 120 4.12 -4.06 14.00
CA TYR A 120 2.76 -3.85 13.51
C TYR A 120 1.81 -3.53 14.66
N GLU A 121 1.01 -2.47 14.47
CA GLU A 121 -0.09 -2.10 15.33
C GLU A 121 -1.34 -1.86 14.45
N PRO A 122 -2.50 -2.44 14.80
CA PRO A 122 -3.73 -2.14 14.06
C PRO A 122 -4.05 -0.64 14.12
N ILE A 123 -4.61 -0.13 13.03
CA ILE A 123 -5.05 1.27 12.97
C ILE A 123 -6.31 1.42 13.82
N GLY A 124 -6.26 2.35 14.79
CA GLY A 124 -7.43 2.69 15.62
C GLY A 124 -8.40 3.59 14.87
N PRO A 125 -9.65 3.74 15.39
CA PRO A 125 -10.68 4.55 14.73
C PRO A 125 -10.30 6.03 14.63
N GLU A 126 -9.46 6.54 15.50
CA GLU A 126 -8.97 7.93 15.45
C GLU A 126 -8.02 8.19 14.28
N ASP A 127 -7.53 7.13 13.62
CA ASP A 127 -6.60 7.21 12.48
C ASP A 127 -7.25 6.77 11.17
N ILE A 128 -8.58 6.71 11.14
CA ILE A 128 -9.41 6.44 9.97
C ILE A 128 -10.44 7.56 9.83
N LEU A 129 -10.52 8.11 8.62
CA LEU A 129 -11.54 9.11 8.31
C LEU A 129 -12.81 8.45 7.74
#